data_64f41c83a36ba29a598d11b0f15b33ae
#
_entry.id   64f41c83a36ba29a598d11b0f15b33ae
#
_cell.length_a   1.000
_cell.length_b   1.000
_cell.length_c   1.000
_cell.angle_alpha   90.00
_cell.angle_beta   90.00
_cell.angle_gamma   90.00
#
_symmetry.space_group_name_H-M   'P 1'
#
loop_
_entity.id
_entity.type
_entity.pdbx_description
1 polymer ?
#
loop_
_entity_poly.entity_id
_entity_poly.type
_entity_poly.pdbx_seq_one_letter_code
_entity_poly.pdbx_strand_id
1 'polypeptide(L)'
;MKQSILLTFIILFLGSCVSKSKYEDLEMENYNLREEVDRLKNKNTDLNSTILNMSLQIEELQERIENDIKYASQARIAIESAESSLFLGFDRIFWESELDNAKSCMSYIKYGY
;
A
#
# COMPACT_ATOMS: atom_id res chain seq x y z
N MET A 1 -4.90 -75.10 16.64
CA MET A 1 -5.78 -74.07 16.05
C MET A 1 -6.19 -72.99 17.06
N LYS A 2 -6.65 -73.26 18.25
CA LYS A 2 -7.08 -72.23 19.24
C LYS A 2 -5.97 -71.29 19.69
N GLN A 3 -4.73 -71.75 19.85
CA GLN A 3 -3.57 -70.92 20.24
C GLN A 3 -3.17 -69.94 19.13
N SER A 4 -3.29 -70.30 17.88
CA SER A 4 -2.95 -69.45 16.75
C SER A 4 -3.91 -68.24 16.62
N ILE A 5 -5.19 -68.42 16.90
CA ILE A 5 -6.21 -67.39 16.89
C ILE A 5 -6.01 -66.39 18.01
N LEU A 6 -5.60 -66.87 19.17
CA LEU A 6 -5.32 -66.01 20.34
C LEU A 6 -4.08 -65.11 20.11
N LEU A 7 -3.05 -65.63 19.47
CA LEU A 7 -1.83 -64.90 19.12
C LEU A 7 -2.11 -63.79 18.08
N THR A 8 -2.93 -64.09 17.08
CA THR A 8 -3.35 -63.05 16.07
C THR A 8 -4.20 -61.94 16.72
N PHE A 9 -5.03 -62.26 17.69
CA PHE A 9 -5.84 -61.27 18.42
C PHE A 9 -4.96 -60.34 19.26
N ILE A 10 -3.93 -60.87 19.94
CA ILE A 10 -2.98 -60.11 20.72
C ILE A 10 -2.16 -59.15 19.85
N ILE A 11 -1.72 -59.61 18.66
CA ILE A 11 -0.97 -58.77 17.69
C ILE A 11 -1.84 -57.62 17.16
N LEU A 12 -3.11 -57.88 16.85
CA LEU A 12 -4.05 -56.84 16.42
C LEU A 12 -4.36 -55.83 17.53
N PHE A 13 -4.44 -56.22 18.79
CA PHE A 13 -4.65 -55.33 19.92
C PHE A 13 -3.39 -54.45 20.23
N LEU A 14 -2.19 -55.01 20.08
CA LEU A 14 -0.94 -54.25 20.29
C LEU A 14 -0.64 -53.27 19.14
N GLY A 15 -1.12 -53.58 17.89
CA GLY A 15 -0.95 -52.68 16.75
C GLY A 15 -1.92 -51.47 16.71
N SER A 16 -3.01 -51.51 17.50
CA SER A 16 -4.00 -50.41 17.50
C SER A 16 -3.70 -49.29 18.51
N CYS A 17 -2.71 -49.43 19.33
CA CYS A 17 -2.27 -48.32 20.20
C CYS A 17 -1.42 -47.34 19.39
N VAL A 18 -2.04 -46.45 18.67
CA VAL A 18 -1.40 -45.15 18.41
C VAL A 18 -1.01 -44.59 19.79
N SER A 19 0.30 -44.42 20.03
CA SER A 19 0.79 -43.99 21.33
C SER A 19 0.03 -42.71 21.69
N LYS A 20 -0.57 -42.65 22.86
CA LYS A 20 -1.29 -41.49 23.38
C LYS A 20 -0.46 -40.19 23.22
N SER A 21 0.85 -40.31 23.38
CA SER A 21 1.82 -39.25 23.16
C SER A 21 1.75 -38.67 21.71
N LYS A 22 1.67 -39.53 20.69
CA LYS A 22 1.55 -39.04 19.29
C LYS A 22 0.23 -38.31 19.02
N TYR A 23 -0.82 -38.70 19.70
CA TYR A 23 -2.11 -38.01 19.57
C TYR A 23 -2.05 -36.63 20.24
N GLU A 24 -1.46 -36.54 21.43
CA GLU A 24 -1.26 -35.28 22.15
C GLU A 24 -0.31 -34.34 21.38
N ASP A 25 0.77 -34.86 20.78
CA ASP A 25 1.68 -34.09 19.93
C ASP A 25 0.96 -33.51 18.70
N LEU A 26 0.14 -34.33 18.02
CA LEU A 26 -0.65 -33.89 16.84
C LEU A 26 -1.75 -32.88 17.23
N GLU A 27 -2.35 -33.02 18.40
CA GLU A 27 -3.34 -32.07 18.90
C GLU A 27 -2.68 -30.70 19.16
N MET A 28 -1.50 -30.70 19.79
CA MET A 28 -0.72 -29.49 20.04
C MET A 28 -0.25 -28.84 18.72
N GLU A 29 0.25 -29.63 17.78
CA GLU A 29 0.62 -29.14 16.45
C GLU A 29 -0.58 -28.53 15.71
N ASN A 30 -1.75 -29.16 15.77
CA ASN A 30 -2.97 -28.66 15.15
C ASN A 30 -3.42 -27.35 15.82
N TYR A 31 -3.30 -27.24 17.12
CA TYR A 31 -3.58 -26.00 17.85
C TYR A 31 -2.62 -24.87 17.40
N ASN A 32 -1.32 -25.12 17.38
CA ASN A 32 -0.32 -24.15 16.97
C ASN A 32 -0.51 -23.70 15.51
N LEU A 33 -0.85 -24.62 14.62
CA LEU A 33 -1.15 -24.31 13.22
C LEU A 33 -2.39 -23.43 13.08
N ARG A 34 -3.43 -23.67 13.87
CA ARG A 34 -4.64 -22.82 13.88
C ARG A 34 -4.30 -21.39 14.36
N GLU A 35 -3.53 -21.27 15.41
CA GLU A 35 -3.09 -19.98 15.91
C GLU A 35 -2.23 -19.22 14.88
N GLU A 36 -1.35 -19.93 14.18
CA GLU A 36 -0.55 -19.34 13.08
C GLU A 36 -1.42 -18.93 11.90
N VAL A 37 -2.43 -19.71 11.53
CA VAL A 37 -3.41 -19.36 10.49
C VAL A 37 -4.16 -18.07 10.86
N ASP A 38 -4.63 -17.96 12.10
CA ASP A 38 -5.34 -16.77 12.57
C ASP A 38 -4.42 -15.54 12.60
N ARG A 39 -3.18 -15.71 13.03
CA ARG A 39 -2.17 -14.66 13.00
C ARG A 39 -1.88 -14.18 11.58
N LEU A 40 -1.71 -15.11 10.63
CA LEU A 40 -1.47 -14.79 9.24
C LEU A 40 -2.68 -14.10 8.58
N LYS A 41 -3.89 -14.51 8.94
CA LYS A 41 -5.13 -13.90 8.47
C LYS A 41 -5.26 -12.45 8.95
N ASN A 42 -4.97 -12.19 10.22
CA ASN A 42 -4.97 -10.83 10.76
C ASN A 42 -3.91 -9.96 10.07
N LYS A 43 -2.69 -10.48 9.91
CA LYS A 43 -1.62 -9.78 9.20
C LYS A 43 -1.97 -9.47 7.74
N ASN A 44 -2.67 -10.39 7.07
CA ASN A 44 -3.15 -10.16 5.70
C ASN A 44 -4.20 -9.04 5.65
N THR A 45 -5.09 -8.98 6.63
CA THR A 45 -6.08 -7.90 6.75
C THR A 45 -5.39 -6.55 6.97
N ASP A 46 -4.39 -6.49 7.85
CA ASP A 46 -3.62 -5.27 8.13
C ASP A 46 -2.84 -4.80 6.89
N LEU A 47 -2.23 -5.75 6.17
CA LEU A 47 -1.54 -5.45 4.92
C LEU A 47 -2.50 -4.91 3.85
N ASN A 48 -3.68 -5.48 3.71
CA ASN A 48 -4.69 -5.00 2.77
C ASN A 48 -5.15 -3.57 3.12
N SER A 49 -5.33 -3.26 4.40
CA SER A 49 -5.65 -1.91 4.88
C SER A 49 -4.51 -0.93 4.57
N THR A 50 -3.27 -1.37 4.75
CA THR A 50 -2.09 -0.55 4.43
C THR A 50 -1.99 -0.27 2.94
N ILE A 51 -2.20 -1.29 2.10
CA ILE A 51 -2.22 -1.14 0.64
C ILE A 51 -3.30 -0.15 0.20
N LEU A 52 -4.50 -0.23 0.76
CA LEU A 52 -5.59 0.70 0.46
C LEU A 52 -5.21 2.15 0.82
N ASN A 53 -4.66 2.37 2.02
CA ASN A 53 -4.22 3.69 2.44
C ASN A 53 -3.09 4.25 1.56
N MET A 54 -2.13 3.41 1.18
CA MET A 54 -1.07 3.81 0.25
C MET A 54 -1.61 4.15 -1.14
N SER A 55 -2.61 3.42 -1.62
CA SER A 55 -3.28 3.71 -2.90
C SER A 55 -3.95 5.08 -2.89
N LEU A 56 -4.66 5.42 -1.81
CA LEU A 56 -5.28 6.74 -1.65
C LEU A 56 -4.25 7.88 -1.60
N GLN A 57 -3.12 7.65 -0.91
CA GLN A 57 -2.04 8.65 -0.87
C GLN A 57 -1.38 8.85 -2.24
N ILE A 58 -1.24 7.79 -3.03
CA ILE A 58 -0.71 7.87 -4.40
C ILE A 58 -1.67 8.69 -5.27
N GLU A 59 -2.97 8.46 -5.17
CA GLU A 59 -3.99 9.21 -5.93
C GLU A 59 -3.96 10.71 -5.57
N GLU A 60 -3.90 11.04 -4.28
CA GLU A 60 -3.77 12.41 -3.81
C GLU A 60 -2.48 13.09 -4.31
N LEU A 61 -1.35 12.36 -4.27
CA LEU A 61 -0.09 12.88 -4.79
C LEU A 61 -0.11 13.09 -6.30
N GLN A 62 -0.78 12.22 -7.05
CA GLN A 62 -0.96 12.39 -8.50
C GLN A 62 -1.76 13.64 -8.81
N GLU A 63 -2.87 13.86 -8.12
CA GLU A 63 -3.69 15.08 -8.29
C GLU A 63 -2.89 16.35 -7.97
N ARG A 64 -2.07 16.33 -6.90
CA ARG A 64 -1.20 17.46 -6.56
C ARG A 64 -0.16 17.72 -7.66
N ILE A 65 0.47 16.67 -8.17
CA ILE A 65 1.46 16.80 -9.26
C ILE A 65 0.80 17.38 -10.52
N GLU A 66 -0.39 16.94 -10.89
CA GLU A 66 -1.11 17.49 -12.04
C GLU A 66 -1.42 18.98 -11.88
N ASN A 67 -1.85 19.38 -10.69
CA ASN A 67 -2.09 20.78 -10.35
C ASN A 67 -0.79 21.60 -10.41
N ASP A 68 0.30 21.09 -9.84
CA ASP A 68 1.60 21.75 -9.86
C ASP A 68 2.12 21.96 -11.31
N ILE A 69 1.98 20.94 -12.15
CA ILE A 69 2.32 21.04 -13.59
C ILE A 69 1.48 22.11 -14.29
N LYS A 70 0.18 22.17 -13.98
CA LYS A 70 -0.72 23.19 -14.55
C LYS A 70 -0.28 24.60 -14.16
N TYR A 71 0.00 24.83 -12.87
CA TYR A 71 0.44 26.16 -12.39
C TYR A 71 1.84 26.51 -12.92
N ALA A 72 2.76 25.55 -12.98
CA ALA A 72 4.07 25.77 -13.59
C ALA A 72 3.97 26.17 -15.08
N SER A 73 3.06 25.51 -15.82
CA SER A 73 2.80 25.86 -17.22
C SER A 73 2.23 27.27 -17.38
N GLN A 74 1.28 27.64 -16.52
CA GLN A 74 0.70 29.00 -16.53
C GLN A 74 1.75 30.06 -16.18
N ALA A 75 2.57 29.81 -15.17
CA ALA A 75 3.67 30.70 -14.80
C ALA A 75 4.67 30.88 -15.95
N ARG A 76 5.01 29.81 -16.67
CA ARG A 76 5.87 29.88 -17.85
C ARG A 76 5.28 30.75 -18.94
N ILE A 77 3.99 30.56 -19.27
CA ILE A 77 3.30 31.37 -20.29
C ILE A 77 3.29 32.86 -19.90
N ALA A 78 3.05 33.17 -18.62
CA ALA A 78 3.06 34.56 -18.15
C ALA A 78 4.46 35.17 -18.26
N ILE A 79 5.53 34.43 -17.95
CA ILE A 79 6.91 34.87 -18.12
C ILE A 79 7.24 35.13 -19.60
N GLU A 80 6.92 34.18 -20.50
CA GLU A 80 7.12 34.31 -21.94
C GLU A 80 6.36 35.53 -22.51
N SER A 81 5.15 35.79 -22.02
CA SER A 81 4.36 36.97 -22.39
C SER A 81 5.01 38.29 -21.91
N ALA A 82 5.49 38.29 -20.67
CA ALA A 82 6.20 39.45 -20.13
C ALA A 82 7.51 39.76 -20.88
N GLU A 83 8.29 38.72 -21.22
CA GLU A 83 9.52 38.87 -22.04
C GLU A 83 9.20 39.40 -23.43
N SER A 84 8.15 38.93 -24.08
CA SER A 84 7.71 39.41 -25.39
C SER A 84 7.26 40.88 -25.34
N SER A 85 6.56 41.27 -24.27
CA SER A 85 6.11 42.65 -24.06
C SER A 85 7.27 43.58 -23.84
N LEU A 86 8.31 43.14 -23.12
CA LEU A 86 9.53 43.90 -22.88
C LEU A 86 10.30 44.14 -24.20
N PHE A 87 10.37 43.13 -25.04
CA PHE A 87 11.04 43.21 -26.35
C PHE A 87 10.33 44.19 -27.31
N LEU A 88 8.99 44.24 -27.25
CA LEU A 88 8.18 45.11 -28.09
C LEU A 88 8.03 46.56 -27.57
N GLY A 89 8.63 46.89 -26.39
CA GLY A 89 8.56 48.22 -25.82
C GLY A 89 7.20 48.62 -25.28
N PHE A 90 6.35 47.60 -24.95
CA PHE A 90 5.08 47.86 -24.30
C PHE A 90 5.23 48.39 -22.88
N ASP A 91 4.24 49.17 -22.44
CA ASP A 91 4.23 49.89 -21.18
C ASP A 91 4.57 49.02 -19.97
N ARG A 92 5.36 49.52 -19.07
CA ARG A 92 5.81 48.91 -17.83
C ARG A 92 4.68 48.27 -17.01
N ILE A 93 3.47 48.81 -17.09
CA ILE A 93 2.26 48.34 -16.37
C ILE A 93 1.83 46.96 -16.84
N PHE A 94 1.97 46.63 -18.13
CA PHE A 94 1.53 45.37 -18.68
C PHE A 94 2.36 44.18 -18.19
N TRP A 95 3.66 44.29 -18.26
CA TRP A 95 4.52 43.17 -17.85
C TRP A 95 4.66 43.04 -16.32
N GLU A 96 4.44 44.14 -15.54
CA GLU A 96 4.30 44.03 -14.09
C GLU A 96 3.09 43.18 -13.70
N SER A 97 1.97 43.30 -14.41
CA SER A 97 0.78 42.46 -14.23
C SER A 97 1.05 40.98 -14.54
N GLU A 98 1.75 40.68 -15.64
CA GLU A 98 2.09 39.31 -16.03
C GLU A 98 3.10 38.67 -15.04
N LEU A 99 4.03 39.44 -14.53
CA LEU A 99 4.98 39.00 -13.51
C LEU A 99 4.27 38.67 -12.19
N ASP A 100 3.26 39.43 -11.79
CA ASP A 100 2.48 39.19 -10.59
C ASP A 100 1.61 37.93 -10.75
N ASN A 101 1.07 37.69 -11.94
CA ASN A 101 0.37 36.43 -12.27
C ASN A 101 1.31 35.23 -12.14
N ALA A 102 2.53 35.32 -12.70
CA ALA A 102 3.53 34.27 -12.58
C ALA A 102 3.92 33.98 -11.13
N LYS A 103 4.13 35.02 -10.31
CA LYS A 103 4.39 34.89 -8.88
C LYS A 103 3.24 34.23 -8.13
N SER A 104 2.00 34.59 -8.45
CA SER A 104 0.81 33.96 -7.87
C SER A 104 0.77 32.48 -8.19
N CYS A 105 0.96 32.08 -9.44
CA CYS A 105 1.01 30.66 -9.83
C CYS A 105 2.12 29.90 -9.11
N MET A 106 3.31 30.47 -8.97
CA MET A 106 4.41 29.85 -8.23
C MET A 106 4.12 29.72 -6.73
N SER A 107 3.34 30.64 -6.14
CA SER A 107 2.95 30.54 -4.72
C SER A 107 1.99 29.35 -4.47
N TYR A 108 1.11 29.05 -5.40
CA TYR A 108 0.24 27.86 -5.31
C TYR A 108 1.04 26.57 -5.32
N ILE A 109 2.08 26.47 -6.17
CA ILE A 109 2.97 25.30 -6.21
C ILE A 109 3.70 25.13 -4.87
N LYS A 110 4.15 26.24 -4.26
CA LYS A 110 4.94 26.18 -3.02
C LYS A 110 4.12 25.86 -1.78
N TYR A 111 2.88 26.33 -1.70
CA TYR A 111 2.06 26.25 -0.47
C TYR A 111 0.87 25.29 -0.59
N GLY A 112 0.55 24.80 -1.78
CA GLY A 112 -0.48 23.79 -1.99
C GLY A 112 -1.91 24.27 -1.69
N TYR A 113 -2.20 25.55 -1.90
CA TYR A 113 -3.54 26.15 -1.75
C TYR A 113 -4.15 26.40 -3.12
#